data_85aa4ab6243281f9fdf26ba2a59bc799
#
_entry.id   85aa4ab6243281f9fdf26ba2a59bc799
#
_cell.length_a   1.000
_cell.length_b   1.000
_cell.length_c   1.000
_cell.angle_alpha   90.00
_cell.angle_beta   90.00
_cell.angle_gamma   90.00
#
_symmetry.space_group_name_H-M   'P 1'
#
loop_
_entity.id
_entity.type
_entity.pdbx_description
1 polymer ?
#
loop_
_entity_poly.entity_id
_entity_poly.type
_entity_poly.pdbx_seq_one_letter_code
_entity_poly.pdbx_strand_id
1 'polypeptide(L)'
;TQNSWELKFYALKPFYRSLANWAIFMTNPATYGWKDNVGTMPPIKVHIHDVPLTHEQRLAAQTATGNLITVSMGGIGDRGKLSQIAKGKDGMPTNKPGYIRDLIASWPSESTLVWCKYNQEQETMESVLEGCASIHGTTPEEARYALIDDFKQQRRMQLVTKPKILGYGLNLQVATRQVFSGICDSFELYHQAVKRSNRVGSTRELNVHIPVTELETPFIDNVLRKADRVQQDTEAQESMFKEIGYDFVG
;
A
#
# COMPACT_ATOMS: atom_id res chain seq x y z
N THR A 1 -14.46 18.38 14.30
CA THR A 1 -13.29 19.25 14.04
C THR A 1 -12.06 18.58 14.61
N GLN A 2 -11.31 17.88 13.77
CA GLN A 2 -9.95 17.43 14.14
C GLN A 2 -9.08 18.69 14.19
N ASN A 3 -8.61 19.07 15.39
CA ASN A 3 -7.56 20.05 15.55
C ASN A 3 -6.27 19.45 14.97
N SER A 4 -5.95 19.78 13.73
CA SER A 4 -4.63 19.51 13.18
C SER A 4 -3.66 20.56 13.73
N TRP A 5 -2.68 20.13 14.50
CA TRP A 5 -1.56 20.98 14.91
C TRP A 5 -0.60 21.07 13.73
N GLU A 6 -0.45 22.27 13.18
CA GLU A 6 0.58 22.56 12.18
C GLU A 6 1.58 23.56 12.76
N LEU A 7 2.88 23.25 12.55
CA LEU A 7 3.93 24.19 12.91
C LEU A 7 3.84 25.42 11.97
N LYS A 8 3.74 26.60 12.55
CA LYS A 8 3.78 27.83 11.76
C LYS A 8 5.16 27.99 11.12
N PHE A 9 5.19 28.50 9.90
CA PHE A 9 6.42 28.60 9.09
C PHE A 9 7.60 29.26 9.86
N TYR A 10 7.35 30.31 10.63
CA TYR A 10 8.39 30.98 11.43
C TYR A 10 8.93 30.12 12.58
N ALA A 11 8.21 29.11 13.02
CA ALA A 11 8.60 28.21 14.11
C ALA A 11 9.36 26.96 13.62
N LEU A 12 9.40 26.70 12.32
CA LEU A 12 10.05 25.51 11.75
C LEU A 12 11.54 25.44 12.09
N LYS A 13 12.31 26.49 11.78
CA LYS A 13 13.76 26.51 12.06
C LYS A 13 14.11 26.37 13.54
N PRO A 14 13.49 27.14 14.46
CA PRO A 14 13.72 26.95 15.90
C PRO A 14 13.34 25.55 16.39
N PHE A 15 12.25 24.99 15.89
CA PHE A 15 11.80 23.64 16.24
C PHE A 15 12.83 22.58 15.81
N TYR A 16 13.25 22.58 14.55
CA TYR A 16 14.24 21.62 14.06
C TYR A 16 15.63 21.81 14.70
N ARG A 17 16.04 23.03 15.04
CA ARG A 17 17.24 23.28 15.83
C ARG A 17 17.15 22.63 17.21
N SER A 18 15.99 22.75 17.87
CA SER A 18 15.78 22.10 19.16
C SER A 18 15.82 20.57 19.04
N LEU A 19 15.22 20.01 17.97
CA LEU A 19 15.28 18.57 17.71
C LEU A 19 16.71 18.09 17.44
N ALA A 20 17.50 18.81 16.67
CA ALA A 20 18.86 18.44 16.30
C ALA A 20 19.81 18.29 17.49
N ASN A 21 19.48 18.86 18.67
CA ASN A 21 20.27 18.68 19.89
C ASN A 21 20.21 17.26 20.47
N TRP A 22 19.19 16.46 20.10
CA TRP A 22 18.98 15.12 20.67
C TRP A 22 18.44 14.10 19.70
N ALA A 23 18.13 14.48 18.45
CA ALA A 23 17.60 13.61 17.42
C ALA A 23 18.33 13.83 16.10
N ILE A 24 18.49 12.77 15.34
CA ILE A 24 18.97 12.77 13.95
C ILE A 24 17.83 12.31 13.08
N PHE A 25 17.51 13.08 12.04
CA PHE A 25 16.60 12.65 10.98
C PHE A 25 17.42 12.15 9.80
N MET A 26 17.35 10.86 9.51
CA MET A 26 18.17 10.22 8.48
C MET A 26 17.32 9.29 7.64
N THR A 27 17.20 9.58 6.34
CA THR A 27 16.62 8.68 5.36
C THR A 27 17.70 7.95 4.57
N ASN A 28 18.78 8.65 4.24
CA ASN A 28 19.97 8.08 3.62
C ASN A 28 21.24 8.59 4.33
N PRO A 29 22.11 7.70 4.85
CA PRO A 29 23.36 8.09 5.48
C PRO A 29 24.28 8.95 4.60
N ALA A 30 24.24 8.77 3.28
CA ALA A 30 25.04 9.56 2.33
C ALA A 30 24.67 11.05 2.36
N THR A 31 23.47 11.39 2.81
CA THR A 31 23.01 12.77 3.03
C THR A 31 23.91 13.52 4.01
N TYR A 32 24.53 12.79 4.94
CA TYR A 32 25.42 13.30 5.99
C TYR A 32 26.91 12.98 5.74
N GLY A 33 27.29 12.70 4.50
CA GLY A 33 28.68 12.42 4.14
C GLY A 33 29.16 11.01 4.45
N TRP A 34 28.27 10.12 4.92
CA TRP A 34 28.61 8.72 5.14
C TRP A 34 28.65 7.96 3.81
N LYS A 35 29.36 6.86 3.80
CA LYS A 35 29.43 6.00 2.60
C LYS A 35 28.01 5.49 2.27
N ASP A 36 27.56 5.73 1.04
CA ASP A 36 26.30 5.18 0.57
C ASP A 36 26.39 3.66 0.39
N ASN A 37 25.95 2.93 1.40
CA ASN A 37 25.83 1.48 1.36
C ASN A 37 24.41 1.03 0.92
N VAL A 38 23.50 1.98 0.72
CA VAL A 38 22.10 1.69 0.41
C VAL A 38 21.86 1.63 -1.09
N GLY A 39 22.65 2.38 -1.88
CA GLY A 39 22.45 2.55 -3.30
C GLY A 39 21.15 3.29 -3.62
N THR A 40 20.92 3.58 -4.88
CA THR A 40 19.65 4.16 -5.33
C THR A 40 18.62 3.05 -5.45
N MET A 41 17.57 3.08 -4.64
CA MET A 41 16.46 2.15 -4.78
C MET A 41 15.73 2.40 -6.11
N PRO A 42 15.36 1.34 -6.85
CA PRO A 42 14.55 1.48 -8.05
C PRO A 42 13.22 2.19 -7.74
N PRO A 43 12.66 2.94 -8.70
CA PRO A 43 11.43 3.68 -8.51
C PRO A 43 10.23 2.77 -8.29
N ILE A 44 9.22 3.32 -7.62
CA ILE A 44 7.90 2.72 -7.50
C ILE A 44 6.99 3.42 -8.51
N LYS A 45 6.34 2.63 -9.38
CA LYS A 45 5.33 3.14 -10.32
C LYS A 45 3.96 2.69 -9.86
N VAL A 46 3.03 3.63 -9.72
CA VAL A 46 1.65 3.37 -9.31
C VAL A 46 0.73 3.47 -10.51
N HIS A 47 -0.08 2.44 -10.72
CA HIS A 47 -1.03 2.33 -11.82
C HIS A 47 -2.44 2.16 -11.24
N ILE A 48 -3.31 3.12 -11.49
CA ILE A 48 -4.73 3.05 -11.11
C ILE A 48 -5.51 2.47 -12.29
N HIS A 49 -6.38 1.52 -12.00
CA HIS A 49 -7.21 0.87 -13.00
C HIS A 49 -8.69 1.00 -12.62
N ASP A 50 -9.47 1.61 -13.49
CA ASP A 50 -10.91 1.72 -13.27
C ASP A 50 -11.61 0.40 -13.57
N VAL A 51 -12.33 -0.12 -12.57
CA VAL A 51 -13.12 -1.35 -12.69
C VAL A 51 -14.59 -1.00 -12.51
N PRO A 52 -15.45 -1.29 -13.51
CA PRO A 52 -16.85 -0.96 -13.42
C PRO A 52 -17.54 -1.77 -12.32
N LEU A 53 -18.50 -1.13 -11.63
CA LEU A 53 -19.39 -1.83 -10.69
C LEU A 53 -20.33 -2.78 -11.42
N THR A 54 -20.69 -3.87 -10.76
CA THR A 54 -21.81 -4.71 -11.20
C THR A 54 -23.13 -4.00 -10.96
N HIS A 55 -24.22 -4.54 -11.51
CA HIS A 55 -25.56 -4.00 -11.27
C HIS A 55 -25.95 -4.10 -9.78
N GLU A 56 -25.63 -5.23 -9.17
CA GLU A 56 -25.90 -5.51 -7.76
C GLU A 56 -25.13 -4.55 -6.83
N GLN A 57 -23.87 -4.26 -7.14
CA GLN A 57 -23.07 -3.30 -6.39
C GLN A 57 -23.65 -1.89 -6.46
N ARG A 58 -24.15 -1.46 -7.61
CA ARG A 58 -24.81 -0.15 -7.78
C ARG A 58 -26.08 -0.05 -6.95
N LEU A 59 -26.93 -1.06 -6.98
CA LEU A 59 -28.15 -1.10 -6.17
C LEU A 59 -27.83 -1.08 -4.67
N ALA A 60 -26.87 -1.87 -4.23
CA ALA A 60 -26.46 -1.91 -2.83
C ALA A 60 -25.86 -0.57 -2.37
N ALA A 61 -25.08 0.10 -3.21
CA ALA A 61 -24.54 1.42 -2.92
C ALA A 61 -25.62 2.49 -2.80
N GLN A 62 -26.60 2.48 -3.70
CA GLN A 62 -27.78 3.38 -3.64
C GLN A 62 -28.58 3.18 -2.35
N THR A 63 -28.81 1.92 -1.96
CA THR A 63 -29.51 1.59 -0.71
C THR A 63 -28.71 2.05 0.52
N ALA A 64 -27.39 1.88 0.51
CA ALA A 64 -26.52 2.26 1.62
C ALA A 64 -26.40 3.77 1.82
N THR A 65 -26.54 4.56 0.74
CA THR A 65 -26.36 6.03 0.74
C THR A 65 -27.68 6.80 0.68
N GLY A 66 -28.83 6.12 0.70
CA GLY A 66 -30.14 6.77 0.66
C GLY A 66 -30.42 7.51 -0.66
N ASN A 67 -30.12 6.92 -1.81
CA ASN A 67 -30.33 7.44 -3.17
C ASN A 67 -29.55 8.71 -3.57
N LEU A 68 -28.66 9.22 -2.74
CA LEU A 68 -27.77 10.32 -3.10
C LEU A 68 -26.42 9.78 -3.53
N ILE A 69 -26.19 9.69 -4.84
CA ILE A 69 -24.91 9.29 -5.47
C ILE A 69 -23.90 10.44 -5.35
N THR A 70 -23.64 10.91 -4.17
CA THR A 70 -22.50 11.78 -3.90
C THR A 70 -21.62 11.12 -2.84
N VAL A 71 -20.78 10.22 -3.30
CA VAL A 71 -19.78 9.48 -2.50
C VAL A 71 -18.84 10.42 -1.70
N SER A 72 -18.83 11.70 -2.00
CA SER A 72 -17.97 12.68 -1.35
C SER A 72 -18.40 13.11 0.06
N MET A 73 -19.61 12.79 0.52
CA MET A 73 -20.17 13.33 1.76
C MET A 73 -20.61 12.28 2.80
N GLY A 74 -20.38 10.99 2.56
CA GLY A 74 -20.74 9.95 3.52
C GLY A 74 -19.88 10.00 4.79
N GLY A 75 -20.51 9.79 5.95
CA GLY A 75 -19.80 9.63 7.23
C GLY A 75 -18.86 8.42 7.23
N ILE A 76 -18.00 8.29 8.25
CA ILE A 76 -17.03 7.19 8.37
C ILE A 76 -17.69 5.81 8.27
N GLY A 77 -18.93 5.66 8.79
CA GLY A 77 -19.72 4.43 8.71
C GLY A 77 -20.11 4.06 7.28
N ASP A 78 -20.50 5.04 6.47
CA ASP A 78 -20.90 4.83 5.07
C ASP A 78 -19.73 4.46 4.19
N ARG A 79 -18.55 5.04 4.45
CA ARG A 79 -17.30 4.66 3.80
C ARG A 79 -16.97 3.19 4.00
N GLY A 80 -17.12 2.68 5.25
CA GLY A 80 -16.91 1.27 5.55
C GLY A 80 -17.82 0.36 4.74
N LYS A 81 -19.12 0.69 4.64
CA LYS A 81 -20.11 -0.06 3.86
C LYS A 81 -19.79 -0.03 2.36
N LEU A 82 -19.49 1.14 1.80
CA LEU A 82 -19.14 1.30 0.39
C LEU A 82 -17.87 0.50 0.04
N SER A 83 -16.85 0.52 0.91
CA SER A 83 -15.65 -0.29 0.76
C SER A 83 -15.94 -1.80 0.78
N GLN A 84 -16.91 -2.24 1.57
CA GLN A 84 -17.33 -3.64 1.61
C GLN A 84 -18.08 -4.04 0.33
N ILE A 85 -19.00 -3.18 -0.14
CA ILE A 85 -19.73 -3.38 -1.39
C ILE A 85 -18.76 -3.48 -2.57
N ALA A 86 -17.81 -2.56 -2.67
CA ALA A 86 -16.80 -2.54 -3.73
C ALA A 86 -15.97 -3.84 -3.82
N LYS A 87 -15.79 -4.51 -2.68
CA LYS A 87 -14.97 -5.73 -2.54
C LYS A 87 -15.77 -7.03 -2.51
N GLY A 88 -17.06 -6.96 -2.80
CA GLY A 88 -17.92 -8.15 -2.88
C GLY A 88 -18.18 -8.84 -1.55
N LYS A 89 -18.29 -8.06 -0.44
CA LYS A 89 -18.63 -8.63 0.86
C LYS A 89 -19.99 -9.36 0.81
N ASP A 90 -20.12 -10.41 1.60
CA ASP A 90 -21.32 -11.27 1.73
C ASP A 90 -21.70 -11.97 0.41
N GLY A 91 -20.70 -12.28 -0.43
CA GLY A 91 -20.90 -13.00 -1.70
C GLY A 91 -21.43 -12.13 -2.84
N MET A 92 -21.45 -10.81 -2.67
CA MET A 92 -21.88 -9.90 -3.74
C MET A 92 -20.96 -10.01 -4.96
N PRO A 93 -21.52 -10.20 -6.16
CA PRO A 93 -20.72 -10.23 -7.40
C PRO A 93 -19.93 -8.93 -7.57
N THR A 94 -18.67 -9.08 -7.97
CA THR A 94 -17.77 -7.96 -8.27
C THR A 94 -16.90 -8.29 -9.48
N ASN A 95 -16.60 -7.30 -10.31
CA ASN A 95 -15.76 -7.47 -11.49
C ASN A 95 -14.25 -7.52 -11.16
N LYS A 96 -13.86 -7.12 -9.94
CA LYS A 96 -12.44 -7.01 -9.56
C LYS A 96 -11.65 -8.30 -9.67
N PRO A 97 -12.11 -9.47 -9.17
CA PRO A 97 -11.33 -10.70 -9.24
C PRO A 97 -10.99 -11.12 -10.67
N GLY A 98 -11.99 -11.06 -11.57
CA GLY A 98 -11.78 -11.33 -12.98
C GLY A 98 -10.80 -10.37 -13.63
N TYR A 99 -10.97 -9.07 -13.38
CA TYR A 99 -10.06 -8.04 -13.86
C TYR A 99 -8.61 -8.28 -13.38
N ILE A 100 -8.41 -8.58 -12.09
CA ILE A 100 -7.08 -8.82 -11.51
C ILE A 100 -6.45 -10.07 -12.11
N ARG A 101 -7.21 -11.16 -12.29
CA ARG A 101 -6.74 -12.37 -12.96
C ARG A 101 -6.22 -12.05 -14.36
N ASP A 102 -7.00 -11.34 -15.17
CA ASP A 102 -6.65 -11.02 -16.55
C ASP A 102 -5.45 -10.05 -16.60
N LEU A 103 -5.39 -9.12 -15.67
CA LEU A 103 -4.26 -8.22 -15.51
C LEU A 103 -2.97 -9.00 -15.20
N ILE A 104 -2.99 -9.92 -14.23
CA ILE A 104 -1.83 -10.74 -13.85
C ILE A 104 -1.44 -11.68 -15.01
N ALA A 105 -2.40 -12.21 -15.74
CA ALA A 105 -2.14 -13.03 -16.90
C ALA A 105 -1.38 -12.30 -18.02
N SER A 106 -1.44 -10.98 -18.07
CA SER A 106 -0.69 -10.16 -19.03
C SER A 106 0.84 -10.09 -18.76
N TRP A 107 1.29 -10.53 -17.59
CA TRP A 107 2.72 -10.61 -17.21
C TRP A 107 3.08 -11.93 -16.50
N PRO A 108 2.97 -13.07 -17.18
CA PRO A 108 3.05 -14.39 -16.55
C PRO A 108 4.41 -14.71 -15.89
N SER A 109 5.47 -14.03 -16.31
CA SER A 109 6.84 -14.21 -15.78
C SER A 109 7.18 -13.30 -14.61
N GLU A 110 6.21 -12.52 -14.10
CA GLU A 110 6.47 -11.57 -13.00
C GLU A 110 5.86 -12.06 -11.69
N SER A 111 6.71 -12.17 -10.67
CA SER A 111 6.23 -12.51 -9.33
C SER A 111 5.36 -11.39 -8.78
N THR A 112 4.13 -11.73 -8.40
CA THR A 112 3.09 -10.76 -8.03
C THR A 112 2.59 -11.00 -6.61
N LEU A 113 2.61 -9.95 -5.77
CA LEU A 113 1.91 -9.92 -4.49
C LEU A 113 0.51 -9.36 -4.67
N VAL A 114 -0.49 -10.08 -4.19
CA VAL A 114 -1.89 -9.64 -4.19
C VAL A 114 -2.34 -9.36 -2.77
N TRP A 115 -2.67 -8.10 -2.51
CA TRP A 115 -3.07 -7.61 -1.20
C TRP A 115 -4.59 -7.51 -1.09
N CYS A 116 -5.18 -8.26 -0.17
CA CYS A 116 -6.60 -8.24 0.14
C CYS A 116 -6.86 -7.54 1.49
N LYS A 117 -8.08 -7.07 1.70
CA LYS A 117 -8.52 -6.45 2.96
C LYS A 117 -9.36 -7.42 3.79
N TYR A 118 -10.25 -8.17 3.15
CA TYR A 118 -11.21 -9.09 3.79
C TYR A 118 -10.88 -10.55 3.52
N ASN A 119 -11.38 -11.46 4.38
CA ASN A 119 -11.18 -12.90 4.20
C ASN A 119 -11.84 -13.40 2.91
N GLN A 120 -13.10 -13.06 2.71
CA GLN A 120 -13.87 -13.47 1.55
C GLN A 120 -13.28 -12.95 0.23
N GLU A 121 -12.75 -11.73 0.22
CA GLU A 121 -12.01 -11.18 -0.90
C GLU A 121 -10.78 -12.03 -1.21
N GLN A 122 -10.04 -12.46 -0.18
CA GLN A 122 -8.87 -13.33 -0.33
C GLN A 122 -9.27 -14.70 -0.89
N GLU A 123 -10.30 -15.33 -0.34
CA GLU A 123 -10.86 -16.60 -0.82
C GLU A 123 -11.29 -16.53 -2.28
N THR A 124 -11.93 -15.42 -2.68
CA THR A 124 -12.30 -15.19 -4.07
C THR A 124 -11.07 -15.05 -4.96
N MET A 125 -10.03 -14.34 -4.50
CA MET A 125 -8.77 -14.23 -5.26
C MET A 125 -8.08 -15.58 -5.42
N GLU A 126 -8.09 -16.43 -4.40
CA GLU A 126 -7.58 -17.81 -4.48
C GLU A 126 -8.30 -18.63 -5.54
N SER A 127 -9.62 -18.49 -5.62
CA SER A 127 -10.43 -19.24 -6.59
C SER A 127 -10.18 -18.87 -8.05
N VAL A 128 -9.73 -17.63 -8.31
CA VAL A 128 -9.47 -17.13 -9.67
C VAL A 128 -8.00 -17.14 -10.07
N LEU A 129 -7.07 -17.24 -9.11
CA LEU A 129 -5.63 -17.33 -9.33
C LEU A 129 -5.12 -18.74 -9.05
N GLU A 130 -5.32 -19.63 -10.02
CA GLU A 130 -4.94 -21.04 -9.89
C GLU A 130 -3.45 -21.20 -9.54
N GLY A 131 -3.17 -22.05 -8.54
CA GLY A 131 -1.80 -22.34 -8.12
C GLY A 131 -1.10 -21.23 -7.33
N CYS A 132 -1.79 -20.16 -6.95
CA CYS A 132 -1.22 -19.13 -6.09
C CYS A 132 -0.85 -19.68 -4.71
N ALA A 133 0.15 -19.08 -4.05
CA ALA A 133 0.32 -19.22 -2.62
C ALA A 133 -0.71 -18.32 -1.92
N SER A 134 -1.34 -18.81 -0.86
CA SER A 134 -2.22 -17.97 -0.04
C SER A 134 -1.91 -18.14 1.44
N ILE A 135 -1.79 -17.00 2.14
CA ILE A 135 -1.46 -16.98 3.56
C ILE A 135 -2.54 -16.23 4.32
N HIS A 136 -3.26 -16.97 5.16
CA HIS A 136 -4.28 -16.46 6.09
C HIS A 136 -3.71 -16.26 7.50
N GLY A 137 -4.47 -15.58 8.35
CA GLY A 137 -4.12 -15.43 9.76
C GLY A 137 -4.09 -16.77 10.51
N THR A 138 -4.86 -17.76 10.04
CA THR A 138 -4.94 -19.12 10.58
C THR A 138 -3.93 -20.09 9.98
N THR A 139 -3.17 -19.69 8.95
CA THR A 139 -2.15 -20.56 8.33
C THR A 139 -1.08 -20.91 9.37
N PRO A 140 -0.83 -22.21 9.62
CA PRO A 140 0.22 -22.63 10.53
C PRO A 140 1.59 -22.07 10.14
N GLU A 141 2.45 -21.84 11.13
CA GLU A 141 3.73 -21.16 10.91
C GLU A 141 4.63 -21.88 9.91
N GLU A 142 4.74 -23.21 10.03
CA GLU A 142 5.55 -24.04 9.12
C GLU A 142 5.03 -23.94 7.67
N ALA A 143 3.71 -24.04 7.49
CA ALA A 143 3.08 -23.89 6.17
C ALA A 143 3.28 -22.48 5.61
N ARG A 144 3.26 -21.45 6.46
CA ARG A 144 3.53 -20.06 6.08
C ARG A 144 4.96 -19.90 5.55
N TYR A 145 5.95 -20.46 6.23
CA TYR A 145 7.35 -20.40 5.77
C TYR A 145 7.53 -21.14 4.44
N ALA A 146 6.91 -22.31 4.28
CA ALA A 146 6.96 -23.06 3.04
C ALA A 146 6.38 -22.29 1.86
N LEU A 147 5.19 -21.67 2.04
CA LEU A 147 4.55 -20.85 1.00
C LEU A 147 5.36 -19.60 0.64
N ILE A 148 5.99 -18.96 1.64
CA ILE A 148 6.87 -17.82 1.41
C ILE A 148 8.12 -18.25 0.64
N ASP A 149 8.70 -19.41 0.97
CA ASP A 149 9.85 -19.94 0.25
C ASP A 149 9.49 -20.31 -1.19
N ASP A 150 8.35 -20.97 -1.40
CA ASP A 150 7.83 -21.26 -2.74
C ASP A 150 7.70 -20.01 -3.60
N PHE A 151 7.20 -18.91 -3.01
CA PHE A 151 7.10 -17.63 -3.70
C PHE A 151 8.47 -17.00 -3.97
N LYS A 152 9.37 -17.00 -3.00
CA LYS A 152 10.74 -16.46 -3.15
C LYS A 152 11.54 -17.21 -4.20
N GLN A 153 11.38 -18.52 -4.28
CA GLN A 153 12.02 -19.38 -5.28
C GLN A 153 11.26 -19.41 -6.61
N GLN A 154 10.22 -18.62 -6.75
CA GLN A 154 9.38 -18.56 -7.97
C GLN A 154 8.76 -19.91 -8.36
N ARG A 155 8.60 -20.84 -7.41
CA ARG A 155 7.80 -22.06 -7.61
C ARG A 155 6.31 -21.73 -7.68
N ARG A 156 5.92 -20.63 -7.03
CA ARG A 156 4.60 -19.99 -7.15
C ARG A 156 4.80 -18.53 -7.50
N MET A 157 4.19 -18.10 -8.61
CA MET A 157 4.37 -16.73 -9.13
C MET A 157 3.47 -15.70 -8.44
N GLN A 158 2.39 -16.13 -7.79
CA GLN A 158 1.47 -15.26 -7.07
C GLN A 158 1.43 -15.62 -5.59
N LEU A 159 1.40 -14.58 -4.74
CA LEU A 159 1.17 -14.70 -3.31
C LEU A 159 0.03 -13.79 -2.90
N VAL A 160 -1.07 -14.40 -2.43
CA VAL A 160 -2.28 -13.70 -1.97
C VAL A 160 -2.29 -13.63 -0.45
N THR A 161 -2.46 -12.45 0.11
CA THR A 161 -2.49 -12.26 1.56
C THR A 161 -3.02 -10.88 1.95
N LYS A 162 -2.96 -10.55 3.23
CA LYS A 162 -3.33 -9.23 3.77
C LYS A 162 -2.12 -8.50 4.36
N PRO A 163 -2.03 -7.16 4.23
CA PRO A 163 -0.94 -6.39 4.81
C PRO A 163 -0.71 -6.64 6.29
N LYS A 164 -1.79 -6.87 7.06
CA LYS A 164 -1.70 -7.18 8.50
C LYS A 164 -1.07 -8.54 8.82
N ILE A 165 -1.10 -9.50 7.89
CA ILE A 165 -0.62 -10.87 8.11
C ILE A 165 0.87 -10.99 7.80
N LEU A 166 1.31 -10.44 6.67
CA LEU A 166 2.72 -10.39 6.30
C LEU A 166 3.41 -9.08 6.77
N GLY A 167 2.83 -8.44 7.77
CA GLY A 167 3.12 -7.06 8.15
C GLY A 167 4.54 -6.77 8.62
N TYR A 168 5.33 -7.71 9.12
CA TYR A 168 6.63 -7.39 9.72
C TYR A 168 7.75 -8.33 9.29
N GLY A 169 8.89 -7.74 8.90
CA GLY A 169 10.18 -8.42 8.79
C GLY A 169 10.49 -9.18 7.50
N LEU A 170 9.52 -9.50 6.66
CA LEU A 170 9.76 -10.29 5.47
C LEU A 170 10.33 -9.45 4.32
N ASN A 171 11.31 -10.01 3.63
CA ASN A 171 11.85 -9.50 2.39
C ASN A 171 11.21 -10.26 1.21
N LEU A 172 10.49 -9.54 0.36
CA LEU A 172 9.79 -10.08 -0.81
C LEU A 172 10.19 -9.31 -2.08
N GLN A 173 11.47 -8.97 -2.22
CA GLN A 173 12.04 -8.24 -3.36
C GLN A 173 11.92 -9.00 -4.69
N VAL A 174 11.66 -10.30 -4.64
CA VAL A 174 11.34 -11.10 -5.83
C VAL A 174 10.07 -10.57 -6.53
N ALA A 175 9.14 -10.00 -5.77
CA ALA A 175 7.93 -9.43 -6.33
C ALA A 175 8.20 -8.06 -6.99
N THR A 176 8.10 -8.01 -8.29
CA THR A 176 8.21 -6.80 -9.11
C THR A 176 6.84 -6.18 -9.40
N ARG A 177 5.77 -6.88 -9.07
CA ARG A 177 4.38 -6.46 -9.19
C ARG A 177 3.67 -6.58 -7.84
N GLN A 178 2.90 -5.58 -7.50
CA GLN A 178 1.94 -5.64 -6.39
C GLN A 178 0.57 -5.22 -6.88
N VAL A 179 -0.46 -5.97 -6.52
CA VAL A 179 -1.85 -5.67 -6.86
C VAL A 179 -2.63 -5.50 -5.56
N PHE A 180 -3.22 -4.34 -5.35
CA PHE A 180 -4.11 -4.09 -4.22
C PHE A 180 -5.57 -4.34 -4.64
N SER A 181 -6.06 -5.57 -4.44
CA SER A 181 -7.47 -5.91 -4.64
C SER A 181 -8.36 -5.10 -3.71
N GLY A 182 -7.92 -4.89 -2.47
CA GLY A 182 -8.57 -4.06 -1.49
C GLY A 182 -7.60 -3.13 -0.79
N ILE A 183 -7.62 -1.84 -1.14
CA ILE A 183 -6.88 -0.84 -0.38
C ILE A 183 -7.67 -0.47 0.89
N CYS A 184 -6.98 -0.24 1.99
CA CYS A 184 -7.57 0.30 3.21
C CYS A 184 -7.22 1.78 3.36
N ASP A 185 -7.99 2.53 4.18
CA ASP A 185 -7.76 3.96 4.43
C ASP A 185 -6.46 4.27 5.19
N SER A 186 -5.68 3.24 5.53
CA SER A 186 -4.43 3.39 6.25
C SER A 186 -3.27 3.52 5.28
N PHE A 187 -2.74 4.72 5.17
CA PHE A 187 -1.48 4.97 4.45
C PHE A 187 -0.34 4.11 5.00
N GLU A 188 -0.25 3.93 6.31
CA GLU A 188 0.80 3.13 6.94
C GLU A 188 0.79 1.68 6.45
N LEU A 189 -0.38 1.03 6.42
CA LEU A 189 -0.50 -0.35 5.92
C LEU A 189 -0.16 -0.45 4.44
N TYR A 190 -0.58 0.53 3.63
CA TYR A 190 -0.20 0.62 2.22
C TYR A 190 1.32 0.75 2.07
N HIS A 191 1.91 1.72 2.76
CA HIS A 191 3.35 1.97 2.71
C HIS A 191 4.16 0.75 3.15
N GLN A 192 3.79 0.13 4.27
CA GLN A 192 4.44 -1.09 4.76
C GLN A 192 4.34 -2.24 3.76
N ALA A 193 3.18 -2.45 3.13
CA ALA A 193 3.00 -3.46 2.10
C ALA A 193 3.90 -3.21 0.88
N VAL A 194 3.94 -1.98 0.37
CA VAL A 194 4.79 -1.59 -0.76
C VAL A 194 6.27 -1.83 -0.42
N LYS A 195 6.69 -1.46 0.79
CA LYS A 195 8.09 -1.63 1.26
C LYS A 195 8.50 -3.09 1.51
N ARG A 196 7.62 -4.09 1.32
CA ARG A 196 8.03 -5.51 1.29
C ARG A 196 8.84 -5.87 0.06
N SER A 197 8.55 -5.25 -1.06
CA SER A 197 9.23 -5.48 -2.34
C SER A 197 10.27 -4.40 -2.66
N ASN A 198 9.97 -3.14 -2.36
CA ASN A 198 10.89 -2.02 -2.57
C ASN A 198 11.77 -1.81 -1.33
N ARG A 199 12.92 -2.47 -1.30
CA ARG A 199 13.89 -2.41 -0.20
C ARG A 199 15.31 -2.27 -0.72
N VAL A 200 16.23 -1.96 0.19
CA VAL A 200 17.68 -1.97 -0.08
C VAL A 200 18.08 -3.30 -0.72
N GLY A 201 18.77 -3.23 -1.86
CA GLY A 201 19.15 -4.41 -2.65
C GLY A 201 18.15 -4.78 -3.75
N SER A 202 17.01 -4.06 -3.88
CA SER A 202 16.15 -4.21 -5.05
C SER A 202 16.87 -3.70 -6.30
N THR A 203 16.84 -4.47 -7.38
CA THR A 203 17.50 -4.16 -8.66
C THR A 203 16.52 -3.80 -9.78
N ARG A 204 15.24 -4.05 -9.57
CA ARG A 204 14.16 -3.81 -10.54
C ARG A 204 13.11 -2.86 -9.97
N GLU A 205 12.49 -2.07 -10.84
CA GLU A 205 11.38 -1.21 -10.45
C GLU A 205 10.19 -2.03 -9.92
N LEU A 206 9.47 -1.44 -8.96
CA LEU A 206 8.24 -2.00 -8.44
C LEU A 206 7.04 -1.33 -9.11
N ASN A 207 6.19 -2.12 -9.74
CA ASN A 207 4.92 -1.66 -10.28
C ASN A 207 3.77 -2.04 -9.34
N VAL A 208 3.09 -1.04 -8.82
CA VAL A 208 1.95 -1.18 -7.91
C VAL A 208 0.67 -0.90 -8.69
N HIS A 209 -0.19 -1.89 -8.78
CA HIS A 209 -1.46 -1.82 -9.51
C HIS A 209 -2.62 -1.76 -8.50
N ILE A 210 -3.50 -0.79 -8.69
CA ILE A 210 -4.64 -0.56 -7.79
C ILE A 210 -5.93 -0.54 -8.61
N PRO A 211 -6.58 -1.70 -8.81
CA PRO A 211 -7.92 -1.77 -9.38
C PRO A 211 -8.95 -1.14 -8.44
N VAL A 212 -9.64 -0.12 -8.93
CA VAL A 212 -10.60 0.68 -8.16
C VAL A 212 -11.95 0.68 -8.82
N THR A 213 -12.97 0.72 -7.98
CA THR A 213 -14.31 1.07 -8.41
C THR A 213 -14.62 2.52 -8.03
N GLU A 214 -15.62 3.13 -8.64
CA GLU A 214 -16.07 4.50 -8.30
C GLU A 214 -16.37 4.69 -6.80
N LEU A 215 -16.73 3.60 -6.09
CA LEU A 215 -16.98 3.64 -4.64
C LEU A 215 -15.70 3.77 -3.80
N GLU A 216 -14.55 3.47 -4.38
CA GLU A 216 -13.25 3.47 -3.68
C GLU A 216 -12.38 4.67 -4.01
N THR A 217 -12.68 5.41 -5.07
CA THR A 217 -11.89 6.56 -5.52
C THR A 217 -11.54 7.53 -4.38
N PRO A 218 -12.48 7.95 -3.51
CA PRO A 218 -12.16 8.89 -2.43
C PRO A 218 -11.17 8.33 -1.39
N PHE A 219 -11.13 7.01 -1.22
CA PHE A 219 -10.18 6.37 -0.29
C PHE A 219 -8.77 6.38 -0.85
N ILE A 220 -8.66 6.05 -2.13
CA ILE A 220 -7.40 5.96 -2.84
C ILE A 220 -6.75 7.32 -2.96
N ASP A 221 -7.51 8.32 -3.37
CA ASP A 221 -7.04 9.72 -3.42
C ASP A 221 -6.49 10.18 -2.06
N ASN A 222 -7.16 9.80 -0.97
CA ASN A 222 -6.70 10.13 0.36
C ASN A 222 -5.39 9.41 0.73
N VAL A 223 -5.24 8.14 0.37
CA VAL A 223 -4.02 7.36 0.64
C VAL A 223 -2.86 7.87 -0.19
N LEU A 224 -3.05 8.10 -1.49
CA LEU A 224 -2.01 8.59 -2.38
C LEU A 224 -1.58 10.01 -2.03
N ARG A 225 -2.53 10.92 -1.74
CA ARG A 225 -2.22 12.26 -1.26
C ARG A 225 -1.42 12.26 0.05
N LYS A 226 -1.70 11.31 0.96
CA LYS A 226 -0.88 11.14 2.17
C LYS A 226 0.51 10.61 1.84
N ALA A 227 0.64 9.73 0.85
CA ALA A 227 1.93 9.25 0.39
C ALA A 227 2.81 10.39 -0.13
N ASP A 228 2.26 11.22 -1.00
CA ASP A 228 2.94 12.39 -1.57
C ASP A 228 3.32 13.39 -0.47
N ARG A 229 2.41 13.66 0.46
CA ARG A 229 2.68 14.56 1.58
C ARG A 229 3.81 14.05 2.49
N VAL A 230 3.80 12.77 2.83
CA VAL A 230 4.88 12.17 3.66
C VAL A 230 6.23 12.26 2.94
N GLN A 231 6.26 12.06 1.64
CA GLN A 231 7.50 12.22 0.86
C GLN A 231 7.99 13.67 0.89
N GLN A 232 7.11 14.64 0.62
CA GLN A 232 7.44 16.07 0.67
C GLN A 232 7.90 16.52 2.07
N ASP A 233 7.18 16.08 3.12
CA ASP A 233 7.53 16.38 4.51
C ASP A 233 8.91 15.79 4.85
N THR A 234 9.22 14.59 4.39
CA THR A 234 10.50 13.92 4.59
C THR A 234 11.65 14.69 3.93
N GLU A 235 11.48 15.08 2.66
CA GLU A 235 12.48 15.87 1.92
C GLU A 235 12.70 17.25 2.57
N ALA A 236 11.62 17.90 3.01
CA ALA A 236 11.71 19.18 3.72
C ALA A 236 12.44 19.04 5.07
N GLN A 237 12.18 17.96 5.80
CA GLN A 237 12.86 17.66 7.06
C GLN A 237 14.35 17.41 6.84
N GLU A 238 14.74 16.58 5.87
CA GLU A 238 16.15 16.36 5.54
C GLU A 238 16.87 17.67 5.16
N SER A 239 16.23 18.48 4.32
CA SER A 239 16.77 19.78 3.92
C SER A 239 17.00 20.70 5.13
N MET A 240 16.04 20.76 6.07
CA MET A 240 16.15 21.55 7.28
C MET A 240 17.26 21.06 8.22
N PHE A 241 17.39 19.75 8.39
CA PHE A 241 18.48 19.18 9.20
C PHE A 241 19.85 19.43 8.58
N LYS A 242 19.97 19.39 7.23
CA LYS A 242 21.20 19.77 6.52
C LYS A 242 21.54 21.25 6.70
N GLU A 243 20.55 22.16 6.57
CA GLU A 243 20.75 23.61 6.68
C GLU A 243 21.14 24.02 8.10
N ILE A 244 20.65 23.32 9.12
CA ILE A 244 20.99 23.59 10.53
C ILE A 244 22.45 23.26 10.83
N GLY A 245 23.10 22.52 9.92
CA GLY A 245 24.52 22.17 9.99
C GLY A 245 24.77 21.09 11.02
N TYR A 246 25.04 19.89 10.55
CA TYR A 246 25.78 18.95 11.35
C TYR A 246 27.26 19.33 11.30
N ASP A 247 27.64 20.35 12.04
CA ASP A 247 29.05 20.56 12.45
C ASP A 247 29.48 19.44 13.41
N PHE A 248 28.91 18.24 13.27
CA PHE A 248 29.19 17.09 14.13
C PHE A 248 30.21 16.12 13.56
N VAL A 249 30.84 16.44 12.43
CA VAL A 249 31.98 15.68 11.90
C VAL A 249 33.22 16.55 12.01
N GLY A 250 33.66 16.73 13.25
CA GLY A 250 35.00 17.19 13.59
C GLY A 250 35.85 15.98 13.96
#